data_37d563c61ffa6cc9fbdbf0ed960cb635
#
_entry.id   37d563c61ffa6cc9fbdbf0ed960cb635
#
_cell.length_a   1.000
_cell.length_b   1.000
_cell.length_c   1.000
_cell.angle_alpha   90.00
_cell.angle_beta   90.00
_cell.angle_gamma   90.00
#
_symmetry.space_group_name_H-M   'P 1'
#
loop_
_entity.id
_entity.type
_entity.pdbx_description
1 polymer ?
#
loop_
_entity_poly.entity_id
_entity_poly.type
_entity_poly.pdbx_seq_one_letter_code
_entity_poly.pdbx_strand_id
1 'polypeptide(L)'
;MPMLLSPISFSVETPPGPLNFQKTLDRHFPGAYPCDAFVDISSFHLRPFGIEKKNSIACVSVCRDEITTPFMNKIHHTWDGAFDFSSLAGMLYLGVTGFQAAHHHAPNDDGKERYVYFAFPHIAIDEQGIPGNCRRSGRQAMSQACGALLKILEESSQGIISLDLDQDDL
;
A
#
# COMPACT_ATOMS: atom_id res chain seq x y z
N MET A 1 17.53 -26.25 -15.57
CA MET A 1 16.87 -26.71 -14.34
C MET A 1 16.62 -25.48 -13.47
N PRO A 2 15.38 -25.05 -13.23
CA PRO A 2 15.14 -23.92 -12.35
C PRO A 2 15.39 -24.37 -10.90
N MET A 3 16.31 -23.69 -10.21
CA MET A 3 16.48 -23.85 -8.77
C MET A 3 15.20 -23.38 -8.07
N LEU A 4 14.49 -24.32 -7.48
CA LEU A 4 13.43 -24.04 -6.52
C LEU A 4 14.10 -23.44 -5.27
N LEU A 5 14.01 -22.12 -5.12
CA LEU A 5 14.38 -21.45 -3.88
C LEU A 5 13.42 -21.92 -2.79
N SER A 6 13.95 -22.57 -1.77
CA SER A 6 13.18 -22.93 -0.59
C SER A 6 12.60 -21.66 0.05
N PRO A 7 11.35 -21.68 0.54
CA PRO A 7 10.76 -20.53 1.19
C PRO A 7 11.58 -20.18 2.44
N ILE A 8 12.13 -18.97 2.47
CA ILE A 8 12.80 -18.45 3.66
C ILE A 8 11.68 -18.09 4.64
N SER A 9 11.62 -18.81 5.74
CA SER A 9 10.68 -18.52 6.82
C SER A 9 11.22 -17.34 7.63
N PHE A 10 10.63 -16.17 7.46
CA PHE A 10 10.86 -15.03 8.34
C PHE A 10 9.89 -15.13 9.51
N SER A 11 10.38 -15.51 10.68
CA SER A 11 9.63 -15.35 11.93
C SER A 11 9.78 -13.91 12.41
N VAL A 12 8.80 -13.06 12.09
CA VAL A 12 8.72 -11.72 12.67
C VAL A 12 7.82 -11.82 13.90
N GLU A 13 8.42 -11.74 15.09
CA GLU A 13 7.65 -11.62 16.32
C GLU A 13 7.04 -10.21 16.38
N THR A 14 5.76 -10.09 16.04
CA THR A 14 4.97 -8.90 16.31
C THR A 14 4.54 -8.89 17.76
N PRO A 15 4.65 -7.76 18.48
CA PRO A 15 4.04 -7.66 19.81
C PRO A 15 2.53 -7.96 19.68
N PRO A 16 1.97 -8.79 20.56
CA PRO A 16 0.56 -9.13 20.49
C PRO A 16 -0.29 -7.86 20.62
N GLY A 17 -1.01 -7.54 19.58
CA GLY A 17 -2.07 -6.54 19.62
C GLY A 17 -3.21 -6.96 20.56
N PRO A 18 -4.23 -6.11 20.78
CA PRO A 18 -5.41 -6.52 21.52
C PRO A 18 -5.93 -7.86 21.00
N LEU A 19 -6.31 -8.77 21.89
CA LEU A 19 -6.70 -10.15 21.55
C LEU A 19 -7.74 -10.23 20.41
N ASN A 20 -8.65 -9.27 20.36
CA ASN A 20 -9.70 -9.20 19.33
C ASN A 20 -9.16 -8.72 17.99
N PHE A 21 -8.21 -7.79 17.99
CA PHE A 21 -7.51 -7.34 16.77
C PHE A 21 -6.81 -8.53 16.10
N GLN A 22 -6.02 -9.29 16.86
CA GLN A 22 -5.28 -10.43 16.32
C GLN A 22 -6.22 -11.51 15.75
N LYS A 23 -7.31 -11.82 16.44
CA LYS A 23 -8.30 -12.78 15.95
C LYS A 23 -8.94 -12.35 14.63
N THR A 24 -9.22 -11.06 14.48
CA THR A 24 -9.77 -10.51 13.24
C THR A 24 -8.75 -10.56 12.12
N LEU A 25 -7.49 -10.20 12.43
CA LEU A 25 -6.39 -10.28 11.47
C LEU A 25 -6.20 -11.70 10.96
N ASP A 26 -6.08 -12.68 11.86
CA ASP A 26 -5.88 -14.10 11.50
C ASP A 26 -7.04 -14.67 10.68
N ARG A 27 -8.26 -14.23 10.99
CA ARG A 27 -9.46 -14.71 10.31
C ARG A 27 -9.65 -14.13 8.91
N HIS A 28 -9.41 -12.83 8.74
CA HIS A 28 -9.77 -12.11 7.52
C HIS A 28 -8.56 -11.78 6.65
N PHE A 29 -7.36 -11.76 7.23
CA PHE A 29 -6.11 -11.42 6.55
C PHE A 29 -5.01 -12.42 6.89
N PRO A 30 -5.24 -13.73 6.65
CA PRO A 30 -4.25 -14.76 6.95
C PRO A 30 -2.98 -14.51 6.14
N GLY A 31 -1.83 -14.50 6.81
CA GLY A 31 -0.55 -14.22 6.17
C GLY A 31 -0.22 -12.74 5.99
N ALA A 32 -0.95 -11.84 6.66
CA ALA A 32 -0.58 -10.44 6.72
C ALA A 32 0.80 -10.26 7.39
N TYR A 33 1.61 -9.39 6.80
CA TYR A 33 2.93 -9.04 7.35
C TYR A 33 2.85 -7.68 8.06
N PRO A 34 3.66 -7.47 9.11
CA PRO A 34 3.94 -6.13 9.60
C PRO A 34 4.47 -5.26 8.47
N CYS A 35 4.11 -3.98 8.50
CA CYS A 35 4.47 -3.01 7.46
C CYS A 35 5.97 -3.03 7.13
N ASP A 36 6.83 -2.98 8.16
CA ASP A 36 8.28 -2.97 7.97
C ASP A 36 8.78 -4.27 7.32
N ALA A 37 8.28 -5.41 7.80
CA ALA A 37 8.64 -6.71 7.26
C ALA A 37 8.18 -6.86 5.80
N PHE A 38 6.98 -6.38 5.46
CA PHE A 38 6.47 -6.43 4.10
C PHE A 38 7.36 -5.68 3.12
N VAL A 39 7.78 -4.45 3.46
CA VAL A 39 8.64 -3.64 2.58
C VAL A 39 10.01 -4.28 2.41
N ASP A 40 10.60 -4.80 3.50
CA ASP A 40 11.91 -5.47 3.46
C ASP A 40 11.85 -6.77 2.65
N ILE A 41 10.81 -7.59 2.85
CA ILE A 41 10.58 -8.82 2.08
C ILE A 41 10.38 -8.50 0.59
N SER A 42 9.58 -7.49 0.27
CA SER A 42 9.35 -7.05 -1.10
C SER A 42 10.66 -6.63 -1.77
N SER A 43 11.46 -5.80 -1.10
CA SER A 43 12.79 -5.41 -1.59
C SER A 43 13.71 -6.61 -1.82
N PHE A 44 13.71 -7.59 -0.91
CA PHE A 44 14.49 -8.82 -1.06
C PHE A 44 14.06 -9.63 -2.28
N HIS A 45 12.76 -9.81 -2.49
CA HIS A 45 12.23 -10.58 -3.62
C HIS A 45 12.41 -9.90 -4.99
N LEU A 46 12.61 -8.60 -5.02
CA LEU A 46 12.87 -7.87 -6.26
C LEU A 46 14.33 -8.00 -6.76
N ARG A 47 15.29 -8.27 -5.87
CA ARG A 47 16.72 -8.38 -6.22
C ARG A 47 17.04 -9.42 -7.31
N PRO A 48 16.46 -10.64 -7.31
CA PRO A 48 16.71 -11.61 -8.36
C PRO A 48 16.29 -11.14 -9.76
N PHE A 49 15.41 -10.14 -9.85
CA PHE A 49 14.99 -9.51 -11.09
C PHE A 49 15.85 -8.29 -11.46
N GLY A 50 16.92 -8.04 -10.71
CA GLY A 50 17.81 -6.91 -10.91
C GLY A 50 17.20 -5.57 -10.51
N ILE A 51 16.19 -5.56 -9.62
CA ILE A 51 15.52 -4.37 -9.13
C ILE A 51 16.03 -4.09 -7.72
N GLU A 52 16.71 -2.94 -7.58
CA GLU A 52 17.26 -2.47 -6.32
C GLU A 52 17.04 -0.95 -6.20
N LYS A 53 17.12 -0.42 -4.99
CA LYS A 53 16.92 1.03 -4.75
C LYS A 53 17.84 1.94 -5.58
N LYS A 54 19.05 1.48 -5.91
CA LYS A 54 20.02 2.26 -6.69
C LYS A 54 19.66 2.41 -8.17
N ASN A 55 18.80 1.53 -8.69
CA ASN A 55 18.46 1.46 -10.12
C ASN A 55 16.95 1.40 -10.39
N SER A 56 16.15 1.72 -9.39
CA SER A 56 14.69 1.77 -9.51
C SER A 56 14.11 2.90 -8.68
N ILE A 57 12.93 3.33 -9.04
CA ILE A 57 12.14 4.28 -8.24
C ILE A 57 10.92 3.58 -7.64
N ALA A 58 10.62 3.85 -6.37
CA ALA A 58 9.35 3.48 -5.79
C ALA A 58 8.28 4.51 -6.17
N CYS A 59 7.13 4.03 -6.60
CA CYS A 59 5.93 4.81 -6.89
C CYS A 59 4.85 4.35 -5.92
N VAL A 60 4.32 5.25 -5.11
CA VAL A 60 3.42 4.89 -4.02
C VAL A 60 2.06 5.51 -4.20
N SER A 61 1.02 4.67 -4.25
CA SER A 61 -0.38 5.07 -4.26
C SER A 61 -1.10 4.41 -3.10
N VAL A 62 -1.20 5.14 -2.01
CA VAL A 62 -1.97 4.74 -0.81
C VAL A 62 -2.99 5.83 -0.48
N CYS A 63 -3.92 5.51 0.40
CA CYS A 63 -4.86 6.53 0.86
C CYS A 63 -4.12 7.66 1.59
N ARG A 64 -4.59 8.90 1.41
CA ARG A 64 -4.09 10.08 2.16
C ARG A 64 -4.51 10.11 3.63
N ASP A 65 -5.10 9.04 4.12
CA ASP A 65 -5.42 8.87 5.53
C ASP A 65 -4.11 8.81 6.34
N GLU A 66 -4.05 9.50 7.47
CA GLU A 66 -2.85 9.58 8.31
C GLU A 66 -2.38 8.22 8.85
N ILE A 67 -3.26 7.22 8.89
CA ILE A 67 -2.88 5.87 9.33
C ILE A 67 -1.94 5.16 8.36
N THR A 68 -1.84 5.61 7.11
CA THR A 68 -0.92 5.06 6.11
C THR A 68 0.48 5.66 6.19
N THR A 69 0.66 6.74 6.95
CA THR A 69 1.94 7.47 7.06
C THR A 69 3.13 6.57 7.44
N PRO A 70 3.03 5.63 8.39
CA PRO A 70 4.16 4.74 8.72
C PRO A 70 4.62 3.91 7.53
N PHE A 71 3.68 3.42 6.71
CA PHE A 71 3.99 2.65 5.51
C PHE A 71 4.70 3.51 4.44
N MET A 72 4.19 4.71 4.19
CA MET A 72 4.84 5.69 3.30
C MET A 72 6.28 5.98 3.74
N ASN A 73 6.47 6.28 5.02
CA ASN A 73 7.80 6.58 5.58
C ASN A 73 8.77 5.40 5.41
N LYS A 74 8.30 4.17 5.61
CA LYS A 74 9.13 2.98 5.43
C LYS A 74 9.57 2.82 3.97
N ILE A 75 8.68 3.04 3.00
CA ILE A 75 9.02 2.97 1.58
C ILE A 75 10.03 4.07 1.22
N HIS A 76 9.76 5.33 1.61
CA HIS A 76 10.69 6.44 1.37
C HIS A 76 12.08 6.16 1.94
N HIS A 77 12.15 5.60 3.15
CA HIS A 77 13.43 5.23 3.75
C HIS A 77 14.13 4.10 2.98
N THR A 78 13.38 3.09 2.55
CA THR A 78 13.95 1.91 1.86
C THR A 78 14.49 2.25 0.48
N TRP A 79 13.85 3.18 -0.24
CA TRP A 79 14.25 3.60 -1.60
C TRP A 79 14.99 4.93 -1.69
N ASP A 80 15.36 5.55 -0.55
CA ASP A 80 15.94 6.89 -0.48
C ASP A 80 15.06 7.97 -1.14
N GLY A 81 13.75 7.77 -1.13
CA GLY A 81 12.72 8.59 -1.74
C GLY A 81 11.70 7.74 -2.50
N ALA A 82 10.57 8.32 -2.80
CA ALA A 82 9.54 7.69 -3.60
C ALA A 82 8.74 8.76 -4.34
N PHE A 83 8.19 8.42 -5.50
CA PHE A 83 7.22 9.27 -6.17
C PHE A 83 5.83 9.02 -5.56
N ASP A 84 5.23 10.06 -4.98
CA ASP A 84 3.98 9.95 -4.24
C ASP A 84 2.78 10.24 -5.14
N PHE A 85 1.99 9.20 -5.38
CA PHE A 85 0.71 9.25 -6.06
C PHE A 85 -0.49 9.11 -5.11
N SER A 86 -0.29 9.30 -3.81
CA SER A 86 -1.33 9.12 -2.81
C SER A 86 -2.60 9.89 -3.14
N SER A 87 -3.71 9.20 -3.10
CA SER A 87 -5.03 9.70 -3.43
C SER A 87 -6.05 9.30 -2.36
N LEU A 88 -7.29 9.77 -2.47
CA LEU A 88 -8.37 9.23 -1.65
C LEU A 88 -8.59 7.75 -1.99
N ALA A 89 -8.75 6.92 -0.96
CA ALA A 89 -8.90 5.47 -1.05
C ALA A 89 -7.70 4.70 -1.63
N GLY A 90 -6.57 5.34 -1.92
CA GLY A 90 -5.40 4.70 -2.54
C GLY A 90 -5.64 4.25 -3.98
N MET A 91 -6.60 4.87 -4.65
CA MET A 91 -6.91 4.52 -6.04
C MET A 91 -5.90 5.19 -6.98
N LEU A 92 -5.37 4.41 -7.90
CA LEU A 92 -4.44 4.86 -8.93
C LEU A 92 -5.18 5.65 -10.02
N TYR A 93 -5.43 6.93 -9.77
CA TYR A 93 -5.85 7.88 -10.81
C TYR A 93 -4.64 8.67 -11.28
N LEU A 94 -3.85 8.07 -12.18
CA LEU A 94 -2.61 8.70 -12.61
C LEU A 94 -2.71 9.31 -13.99
N GLY A 95 -3.57 8.78 -14.83
CA GLY A 95 -3.56 9.14 -16.25
C GLY A 95 -2.17 9.00 -16.86
N VAL A 96 -2.06 9.27 -18.14
CA VAL A 96 -0.78 9.27 -18.87
C VAL A 96 0.21 10.28 -18.28
N THR A 97 -0.27 11.47 -17.91
CA THR A 97 0.57 12.54 -17.36
C THR A 97 1.22 12.17 -16.04
N GLY A 98 0.49 11.51 -15.15
CA GLY A 98 1.05 11.07 -13.85
C GLY A 98 2.15 10.03 -14.02
N PHE A 99 1.96 9.05 -14.88
CA PHE A 99 3.00 8.07 -15.21
C PHE A 99 4.23 8.73 -15.86
N GLN A 100 4.02 9.64 -16.82
CA GLN A 100 5.11 10.40 -17.45
C GLN A 100 5.91 11.22 -16.42
N ALA A 101 5.24 11.84 -15.45
CA ALA A 101 5.93 12.57 -14.39
C ALA A 101 6.86 11.65 -13.59
N ALA A 102 6.41 10.44 -13.21
CA ALA A 102 7.25 9.47 -12.52
C ALA A 102 8.46 9.03 -13.35
N HIS A 103 8.30 8.90 -14.67
CA HIS A 103 9.38 8.51 -15.57
C HIS A 103 10.56 9.47 -15.54
N HIS A 104 10.35 10.77 -15.33
CA HIS A 104 11.43 11.75 -15.22
C HIS A 104 12.25 11.63 -13.93
N HIS A 105 11.79 10.84 -12.97
CA HIS A 105 12.47 10.62 -11.69
C HIS A 105 13.17 9.27 -11.60
N ALA A 106 12.92 8.36 -12.55
CA ALA A 106 13.52 7.04 -12.52
C ALA A 106 15.02 7.09 -12.83
N PRO A 107 15.88 6.38 -12.06
CA PRO A 107 17.27 6.20 -12.43
C PRO A 107 17.35 5.45 -13.76
N ASN A 108 18.22 5.94 -14.65
CA ASN A 108 18.54 5.23 -15.88
C ASN A 108 19.82 4.42 -15.66
N ASP A 109 19.68 3.09 -15.68
CA ASP A 109 20.77 2.14 -15.47
C ASP A 109 20.88 1.25 -16.72
N ASP A 110 21.95 1.43 -17.47
CA ASP A 110 22.19 0.75 -18.75
C ASP A 110 21.05 0.91 -19.78
N GLY A 111 20.46 2.10 -19.86
CA GLY A 111 19.35 2.40 -20.76
C GLY A 111 18.01 1.80 -20.31
N LYS A 112 17.93 1.34 -19.06
CA LYS A 112 16.72 0.76 -18.48
C LYS A 112 16.27 1.58 -17.27
N GLU A 113 15.00 1.88 -17.26
CA GLU A 113 14.29 2.45 -16.11
C GLU A 113 13.49 1.35 -15.44
N ARG A 114 13.47 1.32 -14.10
CA ARG A 114 12.75 0.34 -13.31
C ARG A 114 11.87 1.02 -12.30
N TYR A 115 10.64 0.55 -12.22
CA TYR A 115 9.58 1.11 -11.37
C TYR A 115 9.03 0.04 -10.45
N VAL A 116 8.85 0.37 -9.18
CA VAL A 116 8.19 -0.48 -8.20
C VAL A 116 6.95 0.24 -7.70
N TYR A 117 5.78 -0.24 -8.09
CA TYR A 117 4.51 0.35 -7.71
C TYR A 117 3.94 -0.30 -6.45
N PHE A 118 3.74 0.51 -5.43
CA PHE A 118 3.03 0.14 -4.20
C PHE A 118 1.65 0.79 -4.23
N ALA A 119 0.63 0.03 -4.59
CA ALA A 119 -0.75 0.52 -4.70
C ALA A 119 -1.66 -0.30 -3.78
N PHE A 120 -2.16 0.32 -2.71
CA PHE A 120 -2.93 -0.37 -1.69
C PHE A 120 -4.09 0.47 -1.17
N PRO A 121 -5.30 -0.10 -1.12
CA PRO A 121 -6.33 0.38 -0.22
C PRO A 121 -5.93 0.08 1.22
N HIS A 122 -6.64 0.64 2.18
CA HIS A 122 -6.44 0.32 3.59
C HIS A 122 -7.78 0.05 4.29
N ILE A 123 -7.70 -0.68 5.39
CA ILE A 123 -8.80 -0.89 6.33
C ILE A 123 -8.24 -0.81 7.74
N ALA A 124 -8.97 -0.17 8.65
CA ALA A 124 -8.65 -0.24 10.07
C ALA A 124 -9.38 -1.39 10.74
N ILE A 125 -8.88 -1.82 11.88
CA ILE A 125 -9.52 -2.75 12.80
C ILE A 125 -9.44 -2.12 14.18
N ASP A 126 -10.56 -1.95 14.86
CA ASP A 126 -10.57 -1.34 16.19
C ASP A 126 -10.13 -2.32 17.30
N GLU A 127 -10.07 -1.82 18.54
CA GLU A 127 -9.68 -2.61 19.72
C GLU A 127 -10.66 -3.75 20.02
N GLN A 128 -11.90 -3.65 19.56
CA GLN A 128 -12.92 -4.70 19.67
C GLN A 128 -12.79 -5.73 18.55
N GLY A 129 -11.92 -5.51 17.56
CA GLY A 129 -11.71 -6.36 16.40
C GLY A 129 -12.72 -6.13 15.29
N ILE A 130 -13.37 -4.97 15.24
CA ILE A 130 -14.35 -4.64 14.19
C ILE A 130 -13.63 -4.02 12.99
N PRO A 131 -13.66 -4.65 11.80
CA PRO A 131 -13.07 -4.08 10.60
C PRO A 131 -13.80 -2.83 10.14
N GLY A 132 -13.05 -1.88 9.60
CA GLY A 132 -13.57 -0.61 9.10
C GLY A 132 -13.64 0.49 10.17
N ASN A 133 -13.61 0.15 11.44
CA ASN A 133 -13.63 1.13 12.53
C ASN A 133 -12.23 1.61 12.90
N CYS A 134 -12.12 2.91 13.18
CA CYS A 134 -10.88 3.54 13.60
C CYS A 134 -11.14 4.56 14.70
N ARG A 135 -10.36 4.47 15.78
CA ARG A 135 -10.30 5.53 16.82
C ARG A 135 -9.17 6.49 16.48
N ARG A 136 -9.51 7.73 16.23
CA ARG A 136 -8.52 8.77 15.93
C ARG A 136 -8.18 9.56 17.19
N SER A 137 -6.93 9.96 17.30
CA SER A 137 -6.45 10.79 18.42
C SER A 137 -7.26 12.09 18.49
N GLY A 138 -7.68 12.47 19.71
CA GLY A 138 -8.46 13.68 19.95
C GLY A 138 -9.94 13.61 19.55
N ARG A 139 -10.43 12.48 19.04
CA ARG A 139 -11.86 12.27 18.73
C ARG A 139 -12.49 11.26 19.69
N GLN A 140 -13.67 11.62 20.21
CA GLN A 140 -14.46 10.70 21.04
C GLN A 140 -15.26 9.69 20.20
N ALA A 141 -15.76 10.13 19.05
CA ALA A 141 -16.52 9.26 18.15
C ALA A 141 -15.60 8.35 17.32
N MET A 142 -16.06 7.14 17.09
CA MET A 142 -15.44 6.24 16.11
C MET A 142 -15.56 6.83 14.71
N SER A 143 -14.53 6.66 13.90
CA SER A 143 -14.52 6.99 12.48
C SER A 143 -14.31 5.73 11.64
N GLN A 144 -14.57 5.85 10.35
CA GLN A 144 -14.32 4.76 9.39
C GLN A 144 -12.95 4.95 8.71
N ALA A 145 -12.29 3.83 8.41
CA ALA A 145 -11.09 3.79 7.59
C ALA A 145 -11.10 2.50 6.73
N CYS A 146 -11.12 2.59 5.39
CA CYS A 146 -11.13 3.86 4.64
C CYS A 146 -12.55 4.37 4.38
N GLY A 147 -12.92 5.51 4.92
CA GLY A 147 -14.26 6.10 4.72
C GLY A 147 -14.50 6.50 3.26
N ALA A 148 -13.49 6.98 2.55
CA ALA A 148 -13.60 7.33 1.14
C ALA A 148 -13.90 6.09 0.26
N LEU A 149 -13.24 4.96 0.52
CA LEU A 149 -13.50 3.73 -0.22
C LEU A 149 -14.92 3.20 0.02
N LEU A 150 -15.37 3.21 1.27
CA LEU A 150 -16.74 2.78 1.61
C LEU A 150 -17.79 3.65 0.90
N LYS A 151 -17.58 4.97 0.86
CA LYS A 151 -18.47 5.89 0.16
C LYS A 151 -18.50 5.64 -1.35
N ILE A 152 -17.36 5.44 -1.99
CA ILE A 152 -17.27 5.10 -3.42
C ILE A 152 -18.01 3.80 -3.73
N LEU A 153 -17.82 2.77 -2.91
CA LEU A 153 -18.49 1.49 -3.08
C LEU A 153 -20.03 1.62 -2.91
N GLU A 154 -20.47 2.42 -1.95
CA GLU A 154 -21.90 2.70 -1.75
C GLU A 154 -22.49 3.42 -2.96
N GLU A 155 -21.89 4.53 -3.41
CA GLU A 155 -22.34 5.34 -4.53
C GLU A 155 -22.31 4.56 -5.85
N SER A 156 -21.29 3.71 -6.06
CA SER A 156 -21.22 2.80 -7.20
C SER A 156 -22.33 1.76 -7.17
N SER A 157 -22.62 1.15 -6.00
CA SER A 157 -23.69 0.17 -5.86
C SER A 157 -25.08 0.74 -6.11
N GLN A 158 -25.24 2.04 -5.88
CA GLN A 158 -26.47 2.80 -6.15
C GLN A 158 -26.54 3.34 -7.58
N GLY A 159 -25.52 3.14 -8.40
CA GLY A 159 -25.41 3.67 -9.75
C GLY A 159 -25.27 5.21 -9.83
N ILE A 160 -24.87 5.84 -8.72
CA ILE A 160 -24.66 7.30 -8.64
C ILE A 160 -23.36 7.69 -9.38
N ILE A 161 -22.33 6.84 -9.26
CA ILE A 161 -21.06 7.00 -9.97
C ILE A 161 -20.80 5.79 -10.86
N SER A 162 -20.25 6.05 -12.05
CA SER A 162 -19.67 5.01 -12.90
C SER A 162 -18.17 4.99 -12.64
N LEU A 163 -17.64 3.80 -12.36
CA LEU A 163 -16.20 3.57 -12.36
C LEU A 163 -15.78 3.30 -13.81
N ASP A 164 -15.74 4.35 -14.61
CA ASP A 164 -15.23 4.25 -15.98
C ASP A 164 -13.70 4.32 -15.91
N LEU A 165 -13.08 3.19 -16.21
CA LEU A 165 -11.62 3.05 -16.16
C LEU A 165 -10.95 3.57 -17.44
N ASP A 166 -11.72 3.95 -18.46
CA ASP A 166 -11.21 4.40 -19.75
C ASP A 166 -11.09 5.93 -19.85
N GLN A 167 -11.28 6.68 -18.78
CA GLN A 167 -11.05 8.12 -18.80
C GLN A 167 -9.55 8.43 -18.74
N ASP A 168 -8.96 8.62 -19.89
CA ASP A 168 -7.61 9.17 -20.09
C ASP A 168 -7.49 10.67 -19.74
N ASP A 169 -8.51 11.24 -19.13
CA ASP A 169 -8.60 12.67 -18.90
C ASP A 169 -8.22 13.04 -17.45
N LEU A 170 -6.96 13.35 -17.30
CA LEU A 170 -6.51 14.43 -16.39
C LEU A 170 -5.20 15.02 -16.89
#